data_c1cb128b7b1d6becdfb6b4064c076ea1
#
_entry.id   c1cb128b7b1d6becdfb6b4064c076ea1
#
_cell.length_a   1.000
_cell.length_b   1.000
_cell.length_c   1.000
_cell.angle_alpha   90.00
_cell.angle_beta   90.00
_cell.angle_gamma   90.00
#
_symmetry.space_group_name_H-M   'P 1'
#
loop_
_entity.id
_entity.type
_entity.pdbx_description
1 polymer ?
#
loop_
_entity_poly.entity_id
_entity_poly.type
_entity_poly.pdbx_seq_one_letter_code
_entity_poly.pdbx_strand_id
1 'polypeptide(L)'
;MKKRLALTLVLVGCWVAANAQMSEVNDCLRFLPSRMANHIRTVKAYRLSTEAAGARRLVATTRYDRQGYKTYHRQGSEMPDSIECTYDSLNRLVQWKRAECRWDNDSQRMVWSSLFIENLDYTPDGLVSLVQTFTYDRVNSKIDTTVIIYRLIRLECSDRGVTACDYAYYERESSHGMKEEQTDTCRFRREYDTEGHLLHQTYVDEVGSRGLDNYEERYAYDRQGRVLYKISCGYGGCDSLAYRYGAQGNVVETSGKSWVQGIESDVIVRFSPDGLPLERTEISYPPEGDESAERSVTRTRYDAKGGVVREENSDYTTEYEVEYWED
;
A
#
# COMPACT_ATOMS: atom_id res chain seq x y z
N MET A 1 20.12 -18.68 -36.80
CA MET A 1 19.59 -17.45 -36.21
C MET A 1 18.27 -17.60 -35.46
N LYS A 2 17.24 -18.28 -36.02
CA LYS A 2 15.88 -18.42 -35.38
C LYS A 2 15.91 -19.08 -33.99
N LYS A 3 16.76 -20.10 -33.73
CA LYS A 3 16.83 -20.78 -32.41
C LYS A 3 17.42 -19.90 -31.29
N ARG A 4 18.34 -18.96 -31.60
CA ARG A 4 18.91 -18.05 -30.59
C ARG A 4 17.93 -16.95 -30.19
N LEU A 5 17.12 -16.50 -31.17
CA LEU A 5 16.07 -15.48 -30.88
C LEU A 5 14.97 -16.02 -29.97
N ALA A 6 14.54 -17.29 -30.19
CA ALA A 6 13.55 -17.94 -29.35
C ALA A 6 14.03 -18.14 -27.90
N LEU A 7 15.32 -18.52 -27.72
CA LEU A 7 15.89 -18.69 -26.39
C LEU A 7 16.01 -17.37 -25.65
N THR A 8 16.39 -16.30 -26.33
CA THR A 8 16.49 -14.94 -25.74
C THR A 8 15.11 -14.42 -25.33
N LEU A 9 14.07 -14.64 -26.13
CA LEU A 9 12.70 -14.25 -25.79
C LEU A 9 12.14 -15.02 -24.57
N VAL A 10 12.44 -16.32 -24.48
CA VAL A 10 12.05 -17.13 -23.31
C VAL A 10 12.77 -16.65 -22.04
N LEU A 11 14.07 -16.38 -22.11
CA LEU A 11 14.84 -15.88 -20.97
C LEU A 11 14.37 -14.50 -20.50
N VAL A 12 14.05 -13.60 -21.42
CA VAL A 12 13.50 -12.27 -21.10
C VAL A 12 12.10 -12.41 -20.48
N GLY A 13 11.25 -13.28 -21.03
CA GLY A 13 9.91 -13.55 -20.45
C GLY A 13 9.97 -14.13 -19.04
N CYS A 14 10.87 -15.08 -18.78
CA CYS A 14 11.08 -15.63 -17.44
C CYS A 14 11.63 -14.59 -16.47
N TRP A 15 12.53 -13.71 -16.92
CA TRP A 15 13.10 -12.66 -16.07
C TRP A 15 12.06 -11.59 -15.70
N VAL A 16 11.21 -11.17 -16.64
CA VAL A 16 10.11 -10.22 -16.38
C VAL A 16 9.09 -10.82 -15.39
N ALA A 17 8.73 -12.10 -15.57
CA ALA A 17 7.81 -12.79 -14.66
C ALA A 17 8.39 -12.92 -13.24
N ALA A 18 9.67 -13.27 -13.11
CA ALA A 18 10.34 -13.37 -11.82
C ALA A 18 10.38 -12.01 -11.09
N ASN A 19 10.71 -10.92 -11.79
CA ASN A 19 10.70 -9.58 -11.19
C ASN A 19 9.31 -9.13 -10.75
N ALA A 20 8.25 -9.47 -11.49
CA ALA A 20 6.87 -9.18 -11.07
C ALA A 20 6.51 -9.92 -9.77
N GLN A 21 6.88 -11.19 -9.65
CA GLN A 21 6.64 -11.98 -8.43
C GLN A 21 7.40 -11.47 -7.21
N MET A 22 8.65 -11.01 -7.40
CA MET A 22 9.44 -10.41 -6.32
C MET A 22 8.85 -9.08 -5.86
N SER A 23 8.33 -8.27 -6.78
CA SER A 23 7.62 -7.02 -6.45
C SER A 23 6.37 -7.30 -5.62
N GLU A 24 5.57 -8.30 -5.99
CA GLU A 24 4.39 -8.70 -5.21
C GLU A 24 4.75 -9.15 -3.78
N VAL A 25 5.85 -9.90 -3.62
CA VAL A 25 6.30 -10.31 -2.27
C VAL A 25 6.74 -9.10 -1.46
N ASN A 26 7.50 -8.18 -2.05
CA ASN A 26 7.92 -6.94 -1.38
C ASN A 26 6.70 -6.10 -0.94
N ASP A 27 5.67 -6.02 -1.78
CA ASP A 27 4.43 -5.31 -1.47
C ASP A 27 3.66 -5.99 -0.33
N CYS A 28 3.59 -7.35 -0.30
CA CYS A 28 2.98 -8.10 0.79
C CYS A 28 3.70 -7.90 2.12
N LEU A 29 5.04 -7.83 2.09
CA LEU A 29 5.86 -7.58 3.28
C LEU A 29 5.81 -6.12 3.74
N ARG A 30 5.17 -5.25 2.97
CA ARG A 30 5.03 -3.81 3.25
C ARG A 30 6.36 -3.09 3.49
N PHE A 31 7.44 -3.60 2.89
CA PHE A 31 8.75 -2.95 2.98
C PHE A 31 8.85 -1.70 2.11
N LEU A 32 7.95 -1.56 1.15
CA LEU A 32 7.93 -0.40 0.26
C LEU A 32 6.78 0.53 0.65
N PRO A 33 6.97 1.85 0.60
CA PRO A 33 5.87 2.78 0.75
C PRO A 33 4.85 2.57 -0.38
N SER A 34 3.58 2.81 -0.06
CA SER A 34 2.52 2.70 -1.07
C SER A 34 2.77 3.64 -2.25
N ARG A 35 2.55 3.13 -3.45
CA ARG A 35 2.69 3.91 -4.68
C ARG A 35 1.35 4.07 -5.40
N MET A 36 1.18 5.20 -6.07
CA MET A 36 0.02 5.47 -6.90
C MET A 36 0.21 4.81 -8.28
N ALA A 37 -0.81 4.08 -8.70
CA ALA A 37 -0.88 3.55 -10.07
C ALA A 37 -1.30 4.65 -11.08
N ASN A 38 -1.32 4.30 -12.37
CA ASN A 38 -1.92 5.09 -13.45
C ASN A 38 -1.21 6.41 -13.80
N HIS A 39 0.11 6.51 -13.59
CA HIS A 39 0.91 7.69 -13.97
C HIS A 39 0.37 9.03 -13.45
N ILE A 40 -0.25 9.02 -12.27
CA ILE A 40 -0.75 10.24 -11.63
C ILE A 40 0.45 11.09 -11.16
N ARG A 41 0.40 12.38 -11.51
CA ARG A 41 1.40 13.37 -11.10
C ARG A 41 0.96 14.17 -9.88
N THR A 42 -0.30 14.66 -9.91
CA THR A 42 -0.83 15.51 -8.84
C THR A 42 -2.29 15.19 -8.62
N VAL A 43 -2.69 15.16 -7.35
CA VAL A 43 -4.10 15.09 -6.93
C VAL A 43 -4.38 16.28 -6.03
N LYS A 44 -5.39 17.09 -6.35
CA LYS A 44 -5.92 18.15 -5.50
C LYS A 44 -7.35 17.78 -5.10
N ALA A 45 -7.62 17.76 -3.80
CA ALA A 45 -8.93 17.48 -3.24
C ALA A 45 -9.61 18.77 -2.79
N TYR A 46 -10.86 18.96 -3.18
CA TYR A 46 -11.70 20.11 -2.84
C TYR A 46 -12.96 19.66 -2.14
N ARG A 47 -13.19 20.14 -0.92
CA ARG A 47 -14.46 19.95 -0.20
C ARG A 47 -15.48 20.95 -0.71
N LEU A 48 -16.65 20.47 -1.11
CA LEU A 48 -17.79 21.33 -1.47
C LEU A 48 -18.49 21.82 -0.21
N SER A 49 -18.86 23.10 -0.18
CA SER A 49 -19.65 23.68 0.91
C SER A 49 -21.12 23.28 0.74
N THR A 50 -21.73 22.84 1.83
CA THR A 50 -23.19 22.61 1.92
C THR A 50 -23.96 23.92 2.08
N GLU A 51 -23.32 24.97 2.61
CA GLU A 51 -23.95 26.26 2.93
C GLU A 51 -23.91 27.27 1.77
N ALA A 52 -22.87 27.20 0.93
CA ALA A 52 -22.69 28.11 -0.20
C ALA A 52 -22.63 27.31 -1.51
N ALA A 53 -23.70 27.32 -2.27
CA ALA A 53 -23.82 26.56 -3.53
C ALA A 53 -22.64 26.87 -4.47
N GLY A 54 -21.85 25.85 -4.79
CA GLY A 54 -20.71 25.91 -5.71
C GLY A 54 -19.39 26.41 -5.10
N ALA A 55 -19.35 26.82 -3.83
CA ALA A 55 -18.09 27.16 -3.18
C ALA A 55 -17.29 25.87 -2.86
N ARG A 56 -16.06 25.81 -3.36
CA ARG A 56 -15.14 24.70 -3.10
C ARG A 56 -13.88 25.19 -2.37
N ARG A 57 -13.43 24.44 -1.38
CA ARG A 57 -12.23 24.73 -0.61
C ARG A 57 -11.20 23.63 -0.83
N LEU A 58 -9.99 24.01 -1.23
CA LEU A 58 -8.87 23.07 -1.30
C LEU A 58 -8.58 22.50 0.09
N VAL A 59 -8.66 21.19 0.24
CA VAL A 59 -8.44 20.47 1.50
C VAL A 59 -7.18 19.63 1.49
N ALA A 60 -6.72 19.18 0.33
CA ALA A 60 -5.45 18.46 0.24
C ALA A 60 -4.79 18.62 -1.14
N THR A 61 -3.47 18.49 -1.17
CA THR A 61 -2.67 18.39 -2.41
C THR A 61 -1.63 17.30 -2.20
N THR A 62 -1.57 16.35 -3.13
CA THR A 62 -0.58 15.26 -3.13
C THR A 62 0.12 15.25 -4.48
N ARG A 63 1.45 15.07 -4.48
CA ARG A 63 2.25 14.90 -5.70
C ARG A 63 2.98 13.58 -5.65
N TYR A 64 3.20 13.02 -6.83
CA TYR A 64 3.86 11.74 -7.03
C TYR A 64 4.97 11.90 -8.06
N ASP A 65 6.01 11.09 -7.98
CA ASP A 65 7.01 10.96 -9.03
C ASP A 65 6.52 10.05 -10.16
N ARG A 66 7.36 9.82 -11.17
CA ARG A 66 7.02 8.95 -12.31
C ARG A 66 6.91 7.47 -11.93
N GLN A 67 7.49 7.04 -10.83
CA GLN A 67 7.38 5.70 -10.27
C GLN A 67 6.11 5.53 -9.41
N GLY A 68 5.38 6.62 -9.15
CA GLY A 68 4.15 6.64 -8.38
C GLY A 68 4.35 6.81 -6.87
N TYR A 69 5.58 7.04 -6.41
CA TYR A 69 5.81 7.31 -4.99
C TYR A 69 5.46 8.76 -4.64
N LYS A 70 4.87 8.93 -3.46
CA LYS A 70 4.50 10.25 -2.94
C LYS A 70 5.76 11.08 -2.66
N THR A 71 5.82 12.28 -3.24
CA THR A 71 6.92 13.23 -3.04
C THR A 71 6.49 14.48 -2.30
N TYR A 72 5.19 14.71 -2.16
CA TYR A 72 4.63 15.85 -1.47
C TYR A 72 3.21 15.54 -0.99
N HIS A 73 2.89 15.93 0.24
CA HIS A 73 1.53 15.91 0.75
C HIS A 73 1.30 17.13 1.63
N ARG A 74 0.14 17.78 1.44
CA ARG A 74 -0.35 18.86 2.29
C ARG A 74 -1.83 18.67 2.53
N GLN A 75 -2.25 18.71 3.78
CA GLN A 75 -3.65 18.62 4.17
C GLN A 75 -4.06 19.89 4.92
N GLY A 76 -5.12 20.57 4.45
CA GLY A 76 -5.64 21.80 5.06
C GLY A 76 -4.60 22.91 5.18
N SER A 77 -4.43 23.43 6.40
CA SER A 77 -3.44 24.44 6.76
C SER A 77 -2.13 23.85 7.29
N GLU A 78 -2.02 22.52 7.34
CA GLU A 78 -0.80 21.86 7.81
C GLU A 78 0.37 22.14 6.87
N MET A 79 1.57 22.08 7.44
CA MET A 79 2.78 22.17 6.63
C MET A 79 2.92 20.90 5.77
N PRO A 80 3.42 21.04 4.55
CA PRO A 80 3.64 19.89 3.69
C PRO A 80 4.74 18.99 4.24
N ASP A 81 4.53 17.68 4.15
CA ASP A 81 5.60 16.70 4.32
C ASP A 81 6.64 16.91 3.20
N SER A 82 7.91 16.91 3.59
CA SER A 82 9.02 16.82 2.65
C SER A 82 9.39 15.35 2.46
N ILE A 83 9.21 14.82 1.26
CA ILE A 83 9.47 13.42 0.93
C ILE A 83 10.48 13.38 -0.23
N GLU A 84 11.54 12.62 -0.03
CA GLU A 84 12.60 12.40 -1.04
C GLU A 84 12.71 10.90 -1.32
N CYS A 85 12.74 10.53 -2.62
CA CYS A 85 12.93 9.17 -3.09
C CYS A 85 14.23 9.08 -3.89
N THR A 86 15.03 8.05 -3.63
CA THR A 86 16.27 7.77 -4.38
C THR A 86 16.17 6.39 -5.01
N TYR A 87 16.65 6.25 -6.24
CA TYR A 87 16.54 5.03 -7.04
C TYR A 87 17.91 4.52 -7.48
N ASP A 88 18.04 3.21 -7.63
CA ASP A 88 19.20 2.59 -8.23
C ASP A 88 19.15 2.64 -9.78
N SER A 89 20.19 2.07 -10.42
CA SER A 89 20.28 2.00 -11.89
C SER A 89 19.22 1.12 -12.55
N LEU A 90 18.52 0.29 -11.78
CA LEU A 90 17.37 -0.53 -12.22
C LEU A 90 16.02 0.12 -11.91
N ASN A 91 16.05 1.40 -11.48
CA ASN A 91 14.88 2.18 -11.14
C ASN A 91 14.07 1.61 -9.95
N ARG A 92 14.73 0.89 -9.01
CA ARG A 92 14.14 0.40 -7.76
C ARG A 92 14.39 1.43 -6.66
N LEU A 93 13.41 1.65 -5.78
CA LEU A 93 13.53 2.55 -4.64
C LEU A 93 14.60 2.03 -3.66
N VAL A 94 15.68 2.78 -3.45
CA VAL A 94 16.75 2.41 -2.50
C VAL A 94 16.76 3.27 -1.25
N GLN A 95 16.14 4.43 -1.29
CA GLN A 95 15.94 5.25 -0.10
C GLN A 95 14.63 6.03 -0.19
N TRP A 96 13.92 6.06 0.92
CA TRP A 96 12.77 6.91 1.15
C TRP A 96 13.01 7.75 2.41
N LYS A 97 12.80 9.04 2.31
CA LYS A 97 13.05 9.98 3.42
C LYS A 97 11.85 10.90 3.56
N ARG A 98 11.34 11.04 4.77
CA ARG A 98 10.22 11.93 5.10
C ARG A 98 10.60 12.80 6.29
N ALA A 99 10.46 14.09 6.13
CA ALA A 99 10.60 15.05 7.21
C ALA A 99 9.23 15.67 7.52
N GLU A 100 8.83 15.59 8.78
CA GLU A 100 7.63 16.24 9.30
C GLU A 100 8.01 17.51 10.06
N CYS A 101 7.24 18.56 9.85
CA CYS A 101 7.43 19.83 10.54
C CYS A 101 6.20 20.18 11.36
N ARG A 102 6.41 20.75 12.54
CA ARG A 102 5.35 21.29 13.38
C ARG A 102 5.60 22.75 13.73
N TRP A 103 4.54 23.47 14.04
CA TRP A 103 4.65 24.79 14.63
C TRP A 103 5.13 24.72 16.08
N ASP A 104 6.20 25.41 16.38
CA ASP A 104 6.71 25.55 17.76
C ASP A 104 6.23 26.89 18.36
N ASN A 105 5.33 26.78 19.34
CA ASN A 105 4.74 27.96 19.97
C ASN A 105 5.75 28.80 20.75
N ASP A 106 6.80 28.19 21.27
CA ASP A 106 7.81 28.91 22.07
C ASP A 106 8.72 29.77 21.19
N SER A 107 9.19 29.21 20.08
CA SER A 107 10.06 29.93 19.14
C SER A 107 9.28 30.66 18.05
N GLN A 108 7.95 30.55 17.98
CA GLN A 108 7.07 31.17 16.98
C GLN A 108 7.55 30.89 15.55
N ARG A 109 7.99 29.68 15.30
CA ARG A 109 8.49 29.22 13.97
C ARG A 109 8.23 27.77 13.73
N MET A 110 8.33 27.38 12.47
CA MET A 110 8.33 25.98 12.07
C MET A 110 9.64 25.31 12.46
N VAL A 111 9.53 24.15 13.10
CA VAL A 111 10.66 23.28 13.43
C VAL A 111 10.36 21.87 12.93
N TRP A 112 11.39 21.13 12.53
CA TRP A 112 11.18 19.72 12.25
C TRP A 112 10.86 18.99 13.56
N SER A 113 9.89 18.06 13.50
CA SER A 113 9.47 17.23 14.62
C SER A 113 9.96 15.80 14.50
N SER A 114 9.92 15.24 13.30
CA SER A 114 10.35 13.88 13.02
C SER A 114 11.06 13.80 11.68
N LEU A 115 12.09 12.98 11.61
CA LEU A 115 12.76 12.60 10.38
C LEU A 115 12.75 11.07 10.29
N PHE A 116 12.19 10.56 9.22
CA PHE A 116 12.11 9.14 8.90
C PHE A 116 12.98 8.87 7.67
N ILE A 117 13.87 7.90 7.77
CA ILE A 117 14.72 7.46 6.66
C ILE A 117 14.64 5.95 6.57
N GLU A 118 14.30 5.45 5.41
CA GLU A 118 14.30 4.02 5.10
C GLU A 118 15.26 3.75 3.95
N ASN A 119 16.19 2.83 4.17
CA ASN A 119 17.13 2.36 3.17
C ASN A 119 16.79 0.91 2.81
N LEU A 120 16.88 0.59 1.53
CA LEU A 120 16.49 -0.69 0.96
C LEU A 120 17.63 -1.25 0.12
N ASP A 121 18.01 -2.51 0.39
CA ASP A 121 18.87 -3.29 -0.49
C ASP A 121 18.08 -4.45 -1.09
N TYR A 122 18.52 -4.92 -2.25
CA TYR A 122 17.82 -5.97 -3.00
C TYR A 122 18.74 -7.14 -3.33
N THR A 123 18.16 -8.33 -3.40
CA THR A 123 18.80 -9.46 -4.07
C THR A 123 18.96 -9.18 -5.58
N PRO A 124 19.83 -9.92 -6.28
CA PRO A 124 19.94 -9.81 -7.75
C PRO A 124 18.58 -9.97 -8.46
N ASP A 125 17.69 -10.80 -7.91
CA ASP A 125 16.37 -11.11 -8.49
C ASP A 125 15.29 -10.08 -8.11
N GLY A 126 15.62 -9.07 -7.30
CA GLY A 126 14.73 -7.95 -6.97
C GLY A 126 13.89 -8.11 -5.71
N LEU A 127 14.10 -9.16 -4.89
CA LEU A 127 13.53 -9.24 -3.55
C LEU A 127 14.27 -8.29 -2.60
N VAL A 128 13.58 -7.58 -1.73
CA VAL A 128 14.21 -6.78 -0.67
C VAL A 128 15.02 -7.69 0.24
N SER A 129 16.31 -7.45 0.35
CA SER A 129 17.23 -8.23 1.18
C SER A 129 17.57 -7.58 2.51
N LEU A 130 17.44 -6.25 2.57
CA LEU A 130 17.66 -5.46 3.77
C LEU A 130 16.75 -4.24 3.76
N VAL A 131 16.11 -3.99 4.89
CA VAL A 131 15.44 -2.72 5.20
C VAL A 131 16.07 -2.15 6.44
N GLN A 132 16.46 -0.89 6.39
CA GLN A 132 16.96 -0.16 7.57
C GLN A 132 16.15 1.11 7.72
N THR A 133 15.36 1.18 8.78
CA THR A 133 14.53 2.33 9.13
C THR A 133 15.16 3.08 10.27
N PHE A 134 15.34 4.37 10.10
CA PHE A 134 15.81 5.31 11.12
C PHE A 134 14.71 6.33 11.37
N THR A 135 14.24 6.40 12.61
CA THR A 135 13.31 7.44 13.05
C THR A 135 13.99 8.34 14.05
N TYR A 136 13.96 9.64 13.81
CA TYR A 136 14.50 10.68 14.67
C TYR A 136 13.36 11.56 15.12
N ASP A 137 12.99 11.47 16.40
CA ASP A 137 11.93 12.28 16.98
C ASP A 137 12.50 13.35 17.89
N ARG A 138 12.01 14.58 17.73
CA ARG A 138 12.42 15.69 18.57
C ARG A 138 11.43 15.87 19.71
N VAL A 139 11.82 15.41 20.90
CA VAL A 139 11.04 15.53 22.13
C VAL A 139 11.80 16.44 23.10
N ASN A 140 11.19 17.54 23.51
CA ASN A 140 11.76 18.47 24.53
C ASN A 140 13.22 18.86 24.26
N SER A 141 13.53 19.24 23.02
CA SER A 141 14.88 19.63 22.57
C SER A 141 15.92 18.48 22.52
N LYS A 142 15.52 17.26 22.82
CA LYS A 142 16.33 16.05 22.62
C LYS A 142 15.88 15.34 21.33
N ILE A 143 16.82 14.56 20.79
CA ILE A 143 16.52 13.70 19.64
C ILE A 143 16.55 12.27 20.16
N ASP A 144 15.39 11.62 20.10
CA ASP A 144 15.30 10.18 20.30
C ASP A 144 15.45 9.49 18.94
N THR A 145 16.16 8.37 18.93
CA THR A 145 16.42 7.62 17.69
C THR A 145 15.95 6.19 17.85
N THR A 146 15.10 5.76 16.93
CA THR A 146 14.72 4.36 16.77
C THR A 146 15.34 3.83 15.49
N VAL A 147 15.95 2.65 15.56
CA VAL A 147 16.51 1.94 14.41
C VAL A 147 15.84 0.59 14.29
N ILE A 148 15.24 0.31 13.15
CA ILE A 148 14.61 -0.97 12.82
C ILE A 148 15.34 -1.56 11.63
N ILE A 149 15.69 -2.85 11.71
CA ILE A 149 16.39 -3.57 10.64
C ILE A 149 15.64 -4.87 10.35
N TYR A 150 15.25 -5.08 9.11
CA TYR A 150 14.84 -6.38 8.58
C TYR A 150 15.92 -6.88 7.63
N ARG A 151 16.43 -8.08 7.87
CA ARG A 151 17.44 -8.70 7.03
C ARG A 151 16.97 -10.07 6.57
N LEU A 152 16.98 -10.30 5.27
CA LEU A 152 16.67 -11.61 4.68
C LEU A 152 17.70 -12.64 5.18
N ILE A 153 17.22 -13.72 5.78
CA ILE A 153 18.05 -14.83 6.30
C ILE A 153 17.75 -16.15 5.61
N ARG A 154 16.59 -16.29 4.97
CA ARG A 154 16.20 -17.49 4.23
C ARG A 154 15.35 -17.08 3.03
N LEU A 155 15.60 -17.71 1.89
CA LEU A 155 14.82 -17.59 0.67
C LEU A 155 14.63 -18.98 0.07
N GLU A 156 13.38 -19.35 -0.20
CA GLU A 156 13.03 -20.56 -0.93
C GLU A 156 12.21 -20.19 -2.14
N CYS A 157 12.56 -20.75 -3.28
CA CYS A 157 11.87 -20.57 -4.54
C CYS A 157 11.55 -21.93 -5.15
N SER A 158 10.43 -21.99 -5.88
CA SER A 158 10.08 -23.07 -6.80
C SER A 158 10.09 -22.54 -8.24
N ASP A 159 9.75 -23.39 -9.19
CA ASP A 159 9.44 -23.01 -10.58
C ASP A 159 8.27 -22.00 -10.67
N ARG A 160 7.50 -21.85 -9.62
CA ARG A 160 6.33 -20.96 -9.47
C ARG A 160 6.63 -19.65 -8.76
N GLY A 161 7.88 -19.42 -8.35
CA GLY A 161 8.34 -18.23 -7.66
C GLY A 161 8.70 -18.44 -6.19
N VAL A 162 8.66 -17.38 -5.39
CA VAL A 162 8.98 -17.42 -3.97
C VAL A 162 7.92 -18.21 -3.22
N THR A 163 8.37 -19.27 -2.51
CA THR A 163 7.50 -20.07 -1.64
C THR A 163 7.69 -19.73 -0.17
N ALA A 164 8.90 -19.30 0.21
CA ALA A 164 9.18 -18.87 1.57
C ALA A 164 10.30 -17.83 1.62
N CYS A 165 10.18 -16.88 2.52
CA CYS A 165 11.30 -16.06 2.96
C CYS A 165 11.18 -15.72 4.43
N ASP A 166 12.31 -15.67 5.12
CA ASP A 166 12.39 -15.31 6.52
C ASP A 166 13.33 -14.11 6.66
N TYR A 167 12.92 -13.15 7.49
CA TYR A 167 13.70 -11.97 7.83
C TYR A 167 14.00 -11.97 9.32
N ALA A 168 15.25 -11.76 9.69
CA ALA A 168 15.60 -11.39 11.04
C ALA A 168 15.20 -9.93 11.26
N TYR A 169 14.48 -9.69 12.34
CA TYR A 169 14.09 -8.37 12.80
C TYR A 169 14.97 -7.95 13.96
N TYR A 170 15.36 -6.70 13.96
CA TYR A 170 16.13 -6.10 15.03
C TYR A 170 15.61 -4.68 15.27
N GLU A 171 15.34 -4.35 16.52
CA GLU A 171 14.92 -3.02 16.94
C GLU A 171 15.82 -2.50 18.06
N ARG A 172 16.18 -1.24 17.94
CA ARG A 172 16.96 -0.55 18.96
C ARG A 172 16.36 0.83 19.16
N GLU A 173 15.89 1.07 20.37
CA GLU A 173 15.43 2.38 20.80
C GLU A 173 16.48 3.05 21.71
N SER A 174 16.62 4.37 21.54
CA SER A 174 17.45 5.22 22.37
C SER A 174 16.57 6.24 23.06
N SER A 175 15.66 5.77 23.92
CA SER A 175 14.85 6.64 24.74
C SER A 175 15.49 6.83 26.12
N HIS A 176 15.76 8.08 26.51
CA HIS A 176 16.19 8.47 27.87
C HIS A 176 17.39 7.68 28.46
N GLY A 177 18.28 7.16 27.60
CA GLY A 177 19.48 6.45 28.03
C GLY A 177 19.32 4.96 28.26
N MET A 178 18.13 4.38 28.09
CA MET A 178 17.92 2.96 28.00
C MET A 178 18.12 2.48 26.56
N LYS A 179 18.84 1.38 26.39
CA LYS A 179 18.95 0.68 25.12
C LYS A 179 18.22 -0.63 25.28
N GLU A 180 17.09 -0.75 24.60
CA GLU A 180 16.39 -2.01 24.51
C GLU A 180 16.72 -2.62 23.15
N GLU A 181 17.19 -3.85 23.15
CA GLU A 181 17.48 -4.62 21.94
C GLU A 181 16.51 -5.80 21.88
N GLN A 182 15.70 -5.83 20.85
CA GLN A 182 14.79 -6.93 20.57
C GLN A 182 15.16 -7.57 19.25
N THR A 183 15.21 -8.90 19.22
CA THR A 183 15.49 -9.67 18.01
C THR A 183 14.39 -10.70 17.82
N ASP A 184 13.80 -10.71 16.63
CA ASP A 184 12.68 -11.58 16.30
C ASP A 184 12.74 -12.02 14.84
N THR A 185 11.74 -12.79 14.37
CA THR A 185 11.72 -13.30 13.00
C THR A 185 10.39 -13.02 12.33
N CYS A 186 10.44 -12.41 11.14
CA CYS A 186 9.28 -12.28 10.26
C CYS A 186 9.32 -13.39 9.22
N ARG A 187 8.18 -14.06 9.02
CA ARG A 187 8.07 -15.21 8.12
C ARG A 187 7.01 -15.00 7.08
N PHE A 188 7.39 -15.22 5.84
CA PHE A 188 6.49 -15.21 4.69
C PHE A 188 6.42 -16.60 4.06
N ARG A 189 5.21 -17.06 3.70
CA ARG A 189 4.96 -18.38 3.08
C ARG A 189 3.91 -18.26 1.99
N ARG A 190 4.10 -19.04 0.92
CA ARG A 190 3.14 -19.20 -0.18
C ARG A 190 2.90 -20.66 -0.50
N GLU A 191 1.65 -21.00 -0.75
CA GLU A 191 1.21 -22.31 -1.20
C GLU A 191 0.51 -22.19 -2.55
N TYR A 192 0.84 -23.11 -3.46
CA TYR A 192 0.29 -23.14 -4.81
C TYR A 192 -0.40 -24.49 -5.07
N ASP A 193 -1.43 -24.48 -5.94
CA ASP A 193 -2.02 -25.72 -6.45
C ASP A 193 -1.10 -26.39 -7.49
N THR A 194 -1.56 -27.54 -8.02
CA THR A 194 -0.83 -28.29 -9.05
C THR A 194 -0.75 -27.55 -10.39
N GLU A 195 -1.61 -26.56 -10.63
CA GLU A 195 -1.68 -25.76 -11.85
C GLU A 195 -0.85 -24.45 -11.74
N GLY A 196 -0.35 -24.14 -10.52
CA GLY A 196 0.49 -22.98 -10.25
C GLY A 196 -0.27 -21.75 -9.75
N HIS A 197 -1.54 -21.88 -9.41
CA HIS A 197 -2.30 -20.79 -8.82
C HIS A 197 -1.98 -20.66 -7.33
N LEU A 198 -1.82 -19.42 -6.85
CA LEU A 198 -1.58 -19.12 -5.43
C LEU A 198 -2.85 -19.42 -4.62
N LEU A 199 -2.82 -20.44 -3.76
CA LEU A 199 -3.96 -20.79 -2.90
C LEU A 199 -3.97 -20.01 -1.60
N HIS A 200 -2.81 -19.81 -1.02
CA HIS A 200 -2.65 -19.28 0.32
C HIS A 200 -1.34 -18.54 0.45
N GLN A 201 -1.34 -17.41 1.14
CA GLN A 201 -0.12 -16.77 1.61
C GLN A 201 -0.29 -16.26 3.02
N THR A 202 0.79 -16.33 3.80
CA THR A 202 0.83 -15.83 5.16
C THR A 202 2.06 -14.96 5.38
N TYR A 203 1.90 -13.95 6.19
CA TYR A 203 2.97 -13.19 6.79
C TYR A 203 2.77 -13.21 8.30
N VAL A 204 3.78 -13.65 9.03
CA VAL A 204 3.78 -13.72 10.48
C VAL A 204 4.94 -12.93 11.00
N ASP A 205 4.65 -11.92 11.79
CA ASP A 205 5.63 -11.13 12.52
C ASP A 205 5.64 -11.62 13.98
N GLU A 206 6.73 -12.27 14.38
CA GLU A 206 6.92 -12.75 15.74
C GLU A 206 7.41 -11.64 16.68
N VAL A 207 7.53 -10.41 16.19
CA VAL A 207 8.01 -9.27 16.95
C VAL A 207 7.06 -8.94 18.09
N GLY A 208 7.37 -9.45 19.28
CA GLY A 208 6.86 -9.10 20.59
C GLY A 208 5.40 -8.65 20.70
N SER A 209 5.02 -8.04 21.80
CA SER A 209 3.67 -7.62 22.17
C SER A 209 2.92 -6.74 21.15
N ARG A 210 3.51 -6.41 20.03
CA ARG A 210 2.86 -5.67 18.96
C ARG A 210 2.15 -6.56 17.94
N GLY A 211 2.23 -7.87 17.96
CA GLY A 211 1.45 -8.90 17.20
C GLY A 211 0.54 -8.45 16.05
N LEU A 212 0.84 -7.28 15.47
CA LEU A 212 -0.06 -6.40 14.76
C LEU A 212 -0.14 -6.73 13.28
N ASP A 213 0.82 -7.47 12.74
CA ASP A 213 1.00 -7.58 11.31
C ASP A 213 0.90 -9.00 10.77
N ASN A 214 0.31 -9.92 11.55
CA ASN A 214 -0.06 -11.21 10.98
C ASN A 214 -1.08 -10.99 9.88
N TYR A 215 -0.73 -11.43 8.69
CA TYR A 215 -1.53 -11.26 7.50
C TYR A 215 -1.69 -12.59 6.79
N GLU A 216 -2.91 -12.88 6.36
CA GLU A 216 -3.25 -14.10 5.65
C GLU A 216 -4.12 -13.77 4.44
N GLU A 217 -3.82 -14.38 3.30
CA GLU A 217 -4.70 -14.36 2.15
C GLU A 217 -5.00 -15.77 1.67
N ARG A 218 -6.25 -15.99 1.27
CA ARG A 218 -6.73 -17.23 0.66
C ARG A 218 -7.46 -16.92 -0.62
N TYR A 219 -7.25 -17.78 -1.63
CA TYR A 219 -7.80 -17.61 -2.97
C TYR A 219 -8.59 -18.85 -3.40
N ALA A 220 -9.66 -18.62 -4.16
CA ALA A 220 -10.39 -19.66 -4.89
C ALA A 220 -10.50 -19.27 -6.35
N TYR A 221 -10.45 -20.28 -7.23
CA TYR A 221 -10.39 -20.10 -8.68
C TYR A 221 -11.57 -20.80 -9.38
N ASP A 222 -11.94 -20.29 -10.54
CA ASP A 222 -12.86 -20.98 -11.45
C ASP A 222 -12.10 -22.04 -12.28
N ARG A 223 -12.86 -22.79 -13.11
CA ARG A 223 -12.29 -23.83 -13.99
C ARG A 223 -11.35 -23.27 -15.07
N GLN A 224 -11.29 -21.96 -15.24
CA GLN A 224 -10.43 -21.26 -16.21
C GLN A 224 -9.19 -20.65 -15.54
N GLY A 225 -8.97 -20.92 -14.24
CA GLY A 225 -7.85 -20.40 -13.46
C GLY A 225 -7.99 -18.93 -13.06
N ARG A 226 -9.21 -18.35 -13.14
CA ARG A 226 -9.45 -16.96 -12.74
C ARG A 226 -9.91 -16.90 -11.29
N VAL A 227 -9.44 -15.89 -10.54
CA VAL A 227 -9.83 -15.72 -9.13
C VAL A 227 -11.34 -15.51 -9.01
N LEU A 228 -12.04 -16.39 -8.35
CA LEU A 228 -13.46 -16.24 -8.00
C LEU A 228 -13.64 -15.48 -6.70
N TYR A 229 -12.77 -15.75 -5.75
CA TYR A 229 -12.89 -15.25 -4.40
C TYR A 229 -11.53 -15.09 -3.74
N LYS A 230 -11.38 -14.02 -2.95
CA LYS A 230 -10.21 -13.74 -2.12
C LYS A 230 -10.67 -13.38 -0.72
N ILE A 231 -10.01 -13.92 0.30
CA ILE A 231 -10.13 -13.46 1.69
C ILE A 231 -8.76 -12.94 2.10
N SER A 232 -8.74 -11.79 2.75
CA SER A 232 -7.55 -11.20 3.34
C SER A 232 -7.82 -10.88 4.80
N CYS A 233 -7.07 -11.46 5.71
CA CYS A 233 -7.20 -11.22 7.15
C CYS A 233 -5.92 -10.63 7.70
N GLY A 234 -6.04 -9.66 8.61
CA GLY A 234 -4.95 -9.01 9.32
C GLY A 234 -5.39 -8.57 10.70
N TYR A 235 -4.55 -7.83 11.41
CA TYR A 235 -4.81 -7.39 12.77
C TYR A 235 -6.15 -6.66 12.97
N GLY A 236 -6.59 -5.88 12.00
CA GLY A 236 -7.81 -5.07 12.11
C GLY A 236 -9.10 -5.77 11.70
N GLY A 237 -9.03 -6.99 11.17
CA GLY A 237 -10.19 -7.71 10.65
C GLY A 237 -9.92 -8.48 9.36
N CYS A 238 -10.99 -8.88 8.69
CA CYS A 238 -10.94 -9.63 7.45
C CYS A 238 -11.73 -8.94 6.35
N ASP A 239 -11.14 -8.89 5.18
CA ASP A 239 -11.80 -8.50 3.94
C ASP A 239 -12.10 -9.72 3.08
N SER A 240 -13.24 -9.74 2.44
CA SER A 240 -13.59 -10.74 1.44
C SER A 240 -13.91 -10.06 0.12
N LEU A 241 -13.51 -10.66 -0.99
CA LEU A 241 -13.70 -10.09 -2.31
C LEU A 241 -14.09 -11.17 -3.31
N ALA A 242 -15.28 -11.04 -3.91
CA ALA A 242 -15.75 -11.87 -5.00
C ALA A 242 -15.55 -11.14 -6.35
N TYR A 243 -15.20 -11.89 -7.39
CA TYR A 243 -14.92 -11.36 -8.72
C TYR A 243 -15.99 -11.81 -9.70
N ARG A 244 -16.52 -10.88 -10.49
CA ARG A 244 -17.42 -11.17 -11.61
C ARG A 244 -16.76 -10.79 -12.93
N TYR A 245 -16.79 -11.71 -13.86
CA TYR A 245 -16.14 -11.59 -15.17
C TYR A 245 -17.15 -11.31 -16.28
N GLY A 246 -16.77 -10.47 -17.23
CA GLY A 246 -17.49 -10.24 -18.48
C GLY A 246 -17.28 -11.37 -19.49
N ALA A 247 -17.99 -11.29 -20.62
CA ALA A 247 -17.91 -12.29 -21.69
C ALA A 247 -16.51 -12.42 -22.31
N GLN A 248 -15.69 -11.36 -22.22
CA GLN A 248 -14.31 -11.33 -22.73
C GLN A 248 -13.27 -11.81 -21.70
N GLY A 249 -13.71 -12.23 -20.49
CA GLY A 249 -12.82 -12.70 -19.43
C GLY A 249 -12.22 -11.60 -18.55
N ASN A 250 -12.51 -10.34 -18.82
CA ASN A 250 -12.10 -9.21 -17.97
C ASN A 250 -12.99 -9.11 -16.71
N VAL A 251 -12.43 -8.62 -15.60
CA VAL A 251 -13.22 -8.29 -14.41
C VAL A 251 -14.12 -7.11 -14.72
N VAL A 252 -15.43 -7.26 -14.47
CA VAL A 252 -16.42 -6.19 -14.65
C VAL A 252 -16.95 -5.65 -13.33
N GLU A 253 -16.86 -6.44 -12.27
CA GLU A 253 -17.27 -6.03 -10.93
C GLU A 253 -16.52 -6.86 -9.88
N THR A 254 -16.17 -6.21 -8.79
CA THR A 254 -15.83 -6.90 -7.55
C THR A 254 -16.83 -6.50 -6.47
N SER A 255 -17.19 -7.45 -5.62
CA SER A 255 -18.05 -7.20 -4.47
C SER A 255 -17.52 -7.93 -3.25
N GLY A 256 -17.57 -7.32 -2.10
CA GLY A 256 -17.03 -7.94 -0.90
C GLY A 256 -17.46 -7.25 0.36
N LYS A 257 -17.05 -7.86 1.47
CA LYS A 257 -17.22 -7.34 2.81
C LYS A 257 -15.86 -6.97 3.37
N SER A 258 -15.82 -5.83 4.03
CA SER A 258 -14.68 -5.38 4.83
C SER A 258 -15.12 -5.29 6.28
N TRP A 259 -14.26 -5.77 7.17
CA TRP A 259 -14.48 -5.66 8.60
C TRP A 259 -13.22 -5.09 9.25
N VAL A 260 -13.25 -3.80 9.55
CA VAL A 260 -12.10 -3.05 10.06
C VAL A 260 -12.50 -2.35 11.37
N GLN A 261 -11.77 -2.64 12.43
CA GLN A 261 -11.95 -2.01 13.77
C GLN A 261 -13.39 -2.06 14.29
N GLY A 262 -14.12 -3.16 14.05
CA GLY A 262 -15.49 -3.34 14.50
C GLY A 262 -16.56 -2.73 13.58
N ILE A 263 -16.16 -2.13 12.46
CA ILE A 263 -17.08 -1.59 11.45
C ILE A 263 -17.15 -2.58 10.29
N GLU A 264 -18.35 -3.06 10.00
CA GLU A 264 -18.64 -3.87 8.82
C GLU A 264 -18.99 -2.96 7.64
N SER A 265 -18.47 -3.23 6.47
CA SER A 265 -18.79 -2.52 5.24
C SER A 265 -18.98 -3.48 4.08
N ASP A 266 -19.98 -3.22 3.23
CA ASP A 266 -20.07 -3.82 1.89
C ASP A 266 -19.39 -2.91 0.88
N VAL A 267 -18.52 -3.47 0.03
CA VAL A 267 -17.79 -2.74 -1.00
C VAL A 267 -18.08 -3.33 -2.36
N ILE A 268 -18.49 -2.49 -3.31
CA ILE A 268 -18.71 -2.87 -4.72
C ILE A 268 -17.88 -1.95 -5.60
N VAL A 269 -17.06 -2.52 -6.48
CA VAL A 269 -16.31 -1.77 -7.49
C VAL A 269 -16.69 -2.26 -8.88
N ARG A 270 -17.03 -1.33 -9.78
CA ARG A 270 -17.31 -1.58 -11.19
C ARG A 270 -16.15 -1.13 -12.04
N PHE A 271 -15.85 -1.91 -13.07
CA PHE A 271 -14.72 -1.70 -13.96
C PHE A 271 -15.14 -1.50 -15.41
N SER A 272 -14.34 -0.74 -16.15
CA SER A 272 -14.41 -0.63 -17.59
C SER A 272 -13.98 -1.94 -18.27
N PRO A 273 -14.23 -2.10 -19.58
CA PRO A 273 -13.68 -3.23 -20.35
C PRO A 273 -12.15 -3.32 -20.29
N ASP A 274 -11.47 -2.19 -20.13
CA ASP A 274 -10.00 -2.10 -20.03
C ASP A 274 -9.46 -2.36 -18.61
N GLY A 275 -10.35 -2.73 -17.66
CA GLY A 275 -9.98 -3.05 -16.28
C GLY A 275 -9.74 -1.85 -15.36
N LEU A 276 -10.08 -0.63 -15.81
CA LEU A 276 -9.98 0.56 -14.97
C LEU A 276 -11.25 0.72 -14.11
N PRO A 277 -11.14 1.16 -12.85
CA PRO A 277 -12.30 1.39 -12.01
C PRO A 277 -13.15 2.53 -12.58
N LEU A 278 -14.46 2.39 -12.53
CA LEU A 278 -15.46 3.39 -12.92
C LEU A 278 -16.16 3.99 -11.71
N GLU A 279 -16.57 3.14 -10.79
CA GLU A 279 -17.32 3.50 -9.60
C GLU A 279 -17.01 2.54 -8.45
N ARG A 280 -16.88 3.07 -7.25
CA ARG A 280 -16.83 2.31 -5.99
C ARG A 280 -17.98 2.78 -5.12
N THR A 281 -18.73 1.84 -4.58
CA THR A 281 -19.75 2.08 -3.55
C THR A 281 -19.35 1.32 -2.31
N GLU A 282 -19.33 2.01 -1.19
CA GLU A 282 -19.11 1.44 0.14
C GLU A 282 -20.30 1.76 1.03
N ILE A 283 -20.83 0.73 1.69
CA ILE A 283 -21.94 0.84 2.63
C ILE A 283 -21.38 0.40 3.98
N SER A 284 -21.16 1.34 4.88
CA SER A 284 -20.68 1.05 6.24
C SER A 284 -21.87 0.96 7.19
N TYR A 285 -21.84 -0.08 8.02
CA TYR A 285 -22.87 -0.37 9.00
C TYR A 285 -22.42 0.13 10.39
N PRO A 286 -23.33 0.64 11.21
CA PRO A 286 -23.01 1.02 12.57
C PRO A 286 -22.49 -0.19 13.37
N PRO A 287 -21.67 0.04 14.39
CA PRO A 287 -21.26 -1.02 15.31
C PRO A 287 -22.47 -1.72 15.93
N GLU A 288 -22.35 -3.03 16.16
CA GLU A 288 -23.40 -3.84 16.76
C GLU A 288 -23.78 -3.28 18.14
N GLY A 289 -25.07 -2.98 18.35
CA GLY A 289 -25.60 -2.39 19.59
C GLY A 289 -25.76 -0.87 19.58
N ASP A 290 -25.36 -0.15 18.54
CA ASP A 290 -25.65 1.28 18.38
C ASP A 290 -26.89 1.50 17.49
N GLU A 291 -28.08 1.41 18.10
CA GLU A 291 -29.36 1.61 17.40
C GLU A 291 -29.58 3.07 16.95
N SER A 292 -28.74 4.01 17.38
CA SER A 292 -28.87 5.44 17.04
C SER A 292 -28.06 5.81 15.78
N ALA A 293 -27.12 5.01 15.39
CA ALA A 293 -26.26 5.27 14.22
C ALA A 293 -26.89 4.75 12.93
N GLU A 294 -26.95 5.59 11.92
CA GLU A 294 -27.41 5.21 10.58
C GLU A 294 -26.26 4.63 9.74
N ARG A 295 -26.60 3.75 8.79
CA ARG A 295 -25.63 3.29 7.79
C ARG A 295 -25.17 4.46 6.93
N SER A 296 -23.88 4.53 6.65
CA SER A 296 -23.34 5.51 5.71
C SER A 296 -23.08 4.87 4.33
N VAL A 297 -23.29 5.66 3.28
CA VAL A 297 -23.01 5.22 1.90
C VAL A 297 -22.03 6.21 1.30
N THR A 298 -20.83 5.72 0.97
CA THR A 298 -19.81 6.49 0.25
C THR A 298 -19.75 6.02 -1.20
N ARG A 299 -19.80 6.97 -2.15
CA ARG A 299 -19.65 6.71 -3.58
C ARG A 299 -18.42 7.42 -4.11
N THR A 300 -17.56 6.68 -4.79
CA THR A 300 -16.35 7.20 -5.44
C THR A 300 -16.48 6.99 -6.93
N ARG A 301 -16.22 8.04 -7.73
CA ARG A 301 -16.18 7.98 -9.19
C ARG A 301 -14.78 8.22 -9.70
N TYR A 302 -14.47 7.58 -10.82
CA TYR A 302 -13.15 7.61 -11.43
C TYR A 302 -13.25 8.18 -12.86
N ASP A 303 -12.17 8.78 -13.33
CA ASP A 303 -12.05 9.19 -14.73
C ASP A 303 -11.65 8.01 -15.64
N ALA A 304 -11.52 8.30 -16.93
CA ALA A 304 -11.17 7.29 -17.94
C ALA A 304 -9.73 6.71 -17.78
N LYS A 305 -8.89 7.31 -16.95
CA LYS A 305 -7.54 6.83 -16.62
C LYS A 305 -7.47 6.16 -15.24
N GLY A 306 -8.61 6.03 -14.53
CA GLY A 306 -8.72 5.40 -13.22
C GLY A 306 -8.36 6.32 -12.05
N GLY A 307 -8.20 7.63 -12.26
CA GLY A 307 -8.03 8.61 -11.20
C GLY A 307 -9.36 8.96 -10.52
N VAL A 308 -9.36 9.10 -9.19
CA VAL A 308 -10.56 9.52 -8.45
C VAL A 308 -10.91 10.95 -8.81
N VAL A 309 -12.17 11.18 -9.23
CA VAL A 309 -12.65 12.54 -9.56
C VAL A 309 -13.71 13.06 -8.60
N ARG A 310 -14.42 12.17 -7.91
CA ARG A 310 -15.45 12.56 -6.94
C ARG A 310 -15.66 11.50 -5.88
N GLU A 311 -15.81 11.92 -4.65
CA GLU A 311 -16.25 11.13 -3.51
C GLU A 311 -17.39 11.85 -2.80
N GLU A 312 -18.46 11.15 -2.50
CA GLU A 312 -19.66 11.71 -1.86
C GLU A 312 -20.24 10.72 -0.84
N ASN A 313 -20.68 11.23 0.30
CA ASN A 313 -21.55 10.54 1.26
C ASN A 313 -22.60 11.53 1.81
N SER A 314 -23.34 11.14 2.88
CA SER A 314 -24.34 12.00 3.53
C SER A 314 -23.77 13.31 4.06
N ASP A 315 -22.51 13.34 4.47
CA ASP A 315 -21.91 14.43 5.24
C ASP A 315 -21.10 15.39 4.40
N TYR A 316 -20.55 14.88 3.29
CA TYR A 316 -19.67 15.69 2.44
C TYR A 316 -19.64 15.23 0.97
N THR A 317 -19.21 16.14 0.13
CA THR A 317 -18.74 15.84 -1.23
C THR A 317 -17.34 16.41 -1.40
N THR A 318 -16.44 15.58 -1.92
CA THR A 318 -15.08 15.97 -2.29
C THR A 318 -14.90 15.77 -3.79
N GLU A 319 -14.45 16.81 -4.49
CA GLU A 319 -14.05 16.75 -5.90
C GLU A 319 -12.52 16.70 -5.98
N TYR A 320 -12.02 15.99 -6.98
CA TYR A 320 -10.60 15.82 -7.21
C TYR A 320 -10.20 16.34 -8.58
N GLU A 321 -9.14 17.12 -8.64
CA GLU A 321 -8.44 17.47 -9.88
C GLU A 321 -7.21 16.56 -9.98
N VAL A 322 -7.14 15.75 -11.03
CA VAL A 322 -6.05 14.78 -11.24
C VAL A 322 -5.25 15.22 -12.45
N GLU A 323 -3.95 15.43 -12.25
CA GLU A 323 -2.98 15.68 -13.31
C GLU A 323 -2.16 14.39 -13.52
N TYR A 324 -1.91 14.03 -14.76
CA TYR A 324 -1.13 12.87 -15.13
C TYR A 324 0.24 13.29 -15.67
N TRP A 325 1.22 12.40 -15.55
CA TRP A 325 2.45 12.53 -16.30
C TRP A 325 2.14 12.35 -17.78
N GLU A 326 2.76 13.18 -18.62
CA GLU A 326 2.76 12.98 -20.07
C GLU A 326 3.73 11.84 -20.42
N ASP A 327 3.35 11.02 -21.41
CA ASP A 327 4.14 9.90 -21.92
C ASP A 327 5.44 10.36 -22.61
#